data_f3fa7de3876eb065dd1effca7d17d235
#
_entry.id   f3fa7de3876eb065dd1effca7d17d235
#
_cell.length_a   1.000
_cell.length_b   1.000
_cell.length_c   1.000
_cell.angle_alpha   90.00
_cell.angle_beta   90.00
_cell.angle_gamma   90.00
#
_symmetry.space_group_name_H-M   'P 1'
#
loop_
_entity.id
_entity.type
_entity.pdbx_description
1 polymer ?
#
loop_
_entity_poly.entity_id
_entity_poly.type
_entity_poly.pdbx_seq_one_letter_code
_entity_poly.pdbx_strand_id
1 'polypeptide(L)'
;MSVEKFKIIDLVKEFITVADENLVNFPKKEIELKQEIKRRGYDLLLAVNEANVTSDETKRRNLIESAIALVKQLDFLIKTCAEKQIINYRKYYKFGEKMDQIIRYLVGWL
;
A
#
# COMPACT_ATOMS: atom_id res chain seq x y z
N MET A 1 -13.62 3.25 -19.78
CA MET A 1 -12.80 2.89 -18.62
C MET A 1 -13.69 2.15 -17.64
N SER A 2 -13.27 0.97 -17.18
CA SER A 2 -14.11 0.19 -16.29
C SER A 2 -14.10 0.77 -14.87
N VAL A 3 -15.21 0.58 -14.15
CA VAL A 3 -15.34 1.00 -12.76
C VAL A 3 -14.24 0.37 -11.89
N GLU A 4 -13.79 -0.80 -12.26
CA GLU A 4 -12.76 -1.55 -11.53
C GLU A 4 -11.40 -0.84 -11.49
N LYS A 5 -11.05 -0.08 -12.55
CA LYS A 5 -9.79 0.68 -12.57
C LYS A 5 -9.74 1.77 -11.50
N PHE A 6 -10.89 2.38 -11.22
CA PHE A 6 -11.00 3.36 -10.16
C PHE A 6 -10.97 2.70 -8.78
N LYS A 7 -11.46 1.48 -8.68
CA LYS A 7 -11.52 0.76 -7.40
C LYS A 7 -10.13 0.53 -6.81
N ILE A 8 -9.14 0.16 -7.62
CA ILE A 8 -7.77 -0.04 -7.09
C ILE A 8 -7.20 1.27 -6.54
N ILE A 9 -7.45 2.38 -7.23
CA ILE A 9 -6.99 3.69 -6.77
C ILE A 9 -7.65 4.04 -5.44
N ASP A 10 -8.95 3.81 -5.31
CA ASP A 10 -9.68 4.06 -4.07
C ASP A 10 -9.18 3.17 -2.92
N LEU A 11 -8.90 1.91 -3.19
CA LEU A 11 -8.36 0.99 -2.18
C LEU A 11 -7.00 1.47 -1.67
N VAL A 12 -6.13 1.93 -2.57
CA VAL A 12 -4.80 2.43 -2.20
C VAL A 12 -4.91 3.74 -1.42
N LYS A 13 -5.77 4.67 -1.86
CA LYS A 13 -6.01 5.93 -1.15
C LYS A 13 -6.56 5.69 0.24
N GLU A 14 -7.49 4.76 0.38
CA GLU A 14 -8.03 4.38 1.67
C GLU A 14 -6.96 3.82 2.59
N PHE A 15 -6.08 2.96 2.06
CA PHE A 15 -4.95 2.44 2.81
C PHE A 15 -4.05 3.57 3.32
N ILE A 16 -3.70 4.53 2.45
CA ILE A 16 -2.86 5.67 2.81
C ILE A 16 -3.52 6.50 3.92
N THR A 17 -4.82 6.76 3.80
CA THR A 17 -5.57 7.52 4.80
C THR A 17 -5.55 6.82 6.16
N VAL A 18 -5.82 5.52 6.17
CA VAL A 18 -5.81 4.73 7.41
C VAL A 18 -4.41 4.71 8.03
N ALA A 19 -3.37 4.59 7.19
CA ALA A 19 -1.99 4.62 7.66
C ALA A 19 -1.67 5.97 8.31
N ASP A 20 -2.02 7.08 7.67
CA ASP A 20 -1.78 8.41 8.21
C ASP A 20 -2.47 8.61 9.56
N GLU A 21 -3.72 8.16 9.68
CA GLU A 21 -4.49 8.28 10.93
C GLU A 21 -3.86 7.47 12.07
N ASN A 22 -3.32 6.30 11.77
CA ASN A 22 -2.76 5.40 12.78
C ASN A 22 -1.30 5.67 13.10
N LEU A 23 -0.62 6.51 12.31
CA LEU A 23 0.78 6.85 12.52
C LEU A 23 0.99 8.27 13.09
N VAL A 24 -0.09 8.91 13.55
CA VAL A 24 -0.03 10.28 14.09
C VAL A 24 0.89 10.35 15.32
N ASN A 25 0.78 9.39 16.23
CA ASN A 25 1.54 9.35 17.49
C ASN A 25 2.80 8.51 17.39
N PHE A 26 3.45 8.51 16.24
CA PHE A 26 4.63 7.71 16.00
C PHE A 26 5.81 8.21 16.85
N PRO A 27 6.57 7.32 17.50
CA PRO A 27 7.73 7.73 18.30
C PRO A 27 8.77 8.45 17.46
N LYS A 28 9.33 9.55 18.00
CA LYS A 28 10.33 10.35 17.27
C LYS A 28 11.56 9.54 16.88
N LYS A 29 11.98 8.61 17.71
CA LYS A 29 13.14 7.75 17.43
C LYS A 29 12.93 6.81 16.25
N GLU A 30 11.67 6.61 15.83
CA GLU A 30 11.30 5.72 14.72
C GLU A 30 10.81 6.52 13.50
N ILE A 31 11.19 7.77 13.39
CA ILE A 31 10.72 8.64 12.30
C ILE A 31 11.07 8.10 10.91
N GLU A 32 12.21 7.45 10.77
CA GLU A 32 12.62 6.87 9.49
C GLU A 32 11.66 5.76 9.05
N LEU A 33 11.22 4.93 9.98
CA LEU A 33 10.25 3.87 9.70
C LEU A 33 8.92 4.46 9.21
N LYS A 34 8.47 5.53 9.89
CA LYS A 34 7.25 6.24 9.48
C LYS A 34 7.39 6.80 8.07
N GLN A 35 8.52 7.45 7.77
CA GLN A 35 8.76 8.04 6.46
C GLN A 35 8.82 6.97 5.36
N GLU A 36 9.41 5.82 5.64
CA GLU A 36 9.46 4.71 4.69
C GLU A 36 8.06 4.17 4.36
N ILE A 37 7.21 4.04 5.36
CA ILE A 37 5.82 3.61 5.16
C ILE A 37 5.08 4.60 4.26
N LYS A 38 5.20 5.89 4.56
CA LYS A 38 4.55 6.94 3.77
C LYS A 38 5.04 6.94 2.33
N ARG A 39 6.36 6.89 2.15
CA ARG A 39 6.96 6.92 0.81
C ARG A 39 6.48 5.75 -0.04
N ARG A 40 6.51 4.54 0.50
CA ARG A 40 6.06 3.36 -0.24
C ARG A 40 4.57 3.39 -0.53
N GLY A 41 3.78 3.96 0.37
CA GLY A 41 2.35 4.16 0.11
C GLY A 41 2.12 5.06 -1.09
N TYR A 42 2.82 6.17 -1.19
CA TYR A 42 2.72 7.06 -2.34
C TYR A 42 3.29 6.44 -3.61
N ASP A 43 4.40 5.72 -3.51
CA ASP A 43 4.97 5.00 -4.65
C ASP A 43 3.98 3.97 -5.20
N LEU A 44 3.26 3.28 -4.32
CA LEU A 44 2.21 2.35 -4.70
C LEU A 44 1.09 3.09 -5.46
N LEU A 45 0.64 4.23 -4.95
CA LEU A 45 -0.39 5.02 -5.62
C LEU A 45 0.06 5.48 -7.01
N LEU A 46 1.31 5.95 -7.13
CA LEU A 46 1.86 6.37 -8.41
C LEU A 46 1.94 5.19 -9.39
N ALA A 47 2.37 4.03 -8.94
CA ALA A 47 2.47 2.84 -9.79
C ALA A 47 1.10 2.43 -10.34
N VAL A 48 0.07 2.39 -9.51
CA VAL A 48 -1.28 1.99 -9.97
C VAL A 48 -1.90 3.04 -10.87
N ASN A 49 -1.65 4.34 -10.61
CA ASN A 49 -2.11 5.41 -11.50
C ASN A 49 -1.45 5.31 -12.87
N GLU A 50 -0.15 5.08 -12.92
CA GLU A 50 0.58 4.93 -14.16
C GLU A 50 0.13 3.70 -14.93
N ALA A 51 -0.09 2.57 -14.24
CA ALA A 51 -0.60 1.35 -14.86
C ALA A 51 -1.99 1.57 -15.46
N ASN A 52 -2.82 2.42 -14.85
CA ASN A 52 -4.16 2.75 -15.37
C ASN A 52 -4.13 3.51 -16.68
N VAL A 53 -3.14 4.37 -16.89
CA VAL A 53 -3.12 5.29 -18.03
C VAL A 53 -2.22 4.83 -19.16
N THR A 54 -1.30 3.89 -18.94
CA THR A 54 -0.42 3.41 -19.99
C THR A 54 -1.15 2.49 -20.96
N SER A 55 -0.86 2.65 -22.26
CA SER A 55 -1.35 1.76 -23.31
C SER A 55 -0.39 0.59 -23.61
N ASP A 56 0.81 0.62 -23.01
CA ASP A 56 1.82 -0.40 -23.20
C ASP A 56 1.58 -1.56 -22.24
N GLU A 57 1.20 -2.72 -22.76
CA GLU A 57 0.89 -3.91 -21.96
C GLU A 57 2.07 -4.39 -21.12
N THR A 58 3.26 -4.39 -21.69
CA THR A 58 4.46 -4.83 -20.97
C THR A 58 4.76 -3.89 -19.82
N LYS A 59 4.67 -2.58 -20.06
CA LYS A 59 4.87 -1.58 -19.02
C LYS A 59 3.81 -1.70 -17.92
N ARG A 60 2.55 -1.91 -18.31
CA ARG A 60 1.45 -2.07 -17.35
C ARG A 60 1.72 -3.26 -16.42
N ARG A 61 2.11 -4.42 -16.98
CA ARG A 61 2.40 -5.60 -16.18
C ARG A 61 3.56 -5.37 -15.23
N ASN A 62 4.62 -4.71 -15.70
CA ASN A 62 5.77 -4.39 -14.86
C ASN A 62 5.39 -3.46 -13.71
N LEU A 63 4.54 -2.48 -13.96
CA LEU A 63 4.04 -1.57 -12.93
C LEU A 63 3.19 -2.32 -11.88
N ILE A 64 2.34 -3.24 -12.31
CA ILE A 64 1.51 -4.04 -11.40
C ILE A 64 2.39 -4.96 -10.56
N GLU A 65 3.40 -5.58 -11.14
CA GLU A 65 4.34 -6.42 -10.38
C GLU A 65 5.10 -5.60 -9.35
N SER A 66 5.54 -4.40 -9.71
CA SER A 66 6.18 -3.46 -8.78
C SER A 66 5.23 -3.06 -7.65
N ALA A 67 3.96 -2.81 -7.98
CA ALA A 67 2.95 -2.48 -6.99
C ALA A 67 2.75 -3.63 -5.99
N ILE A 68 2.71 -4.86 -6.46
CA ILE A 68 2.60 -6.04 -5.58
C ILE A 68 3.79 -6.10 -4.63
N ALA A 69 5.00 -5.89 -5.14
CA ALA A 69 6.20 -5.87 -4.32
C ALA A 69 6.14 -4.77 -3.25
N LEU A 70 5.63 -3.58 -3.61
CA LEU A 70 5.47 -2.48 -2.67
C LEU A 70 4.49 -2.82 -1.55
N VAL A 71 3.39 -3.50 -1.85
CA VAL A 71 2.43 -3.92 -0.82
C VAL A 71 3.08 -4.91 0.15
N LYS A 72 3.87 -5.85 -0.36
CA LYS A 72 4.59 -6.80 0.50
C LYS A 72 5.61 -6.11 1.39
N GLN A 73 6.30 -5.09 0.87
CA GLN A 73 7.22 -4.28 1.66
C GLN A 73 6.48 -3.50 2.73
N LEU A 74 5.33 -2.94 2.40
CA LEU A 74 4.48 -2.24 3.37
C LEU A 74 4.00 -3.18 4.47
N ASP A 75 3.62 -4.40 4.13
CA ASP A 75 3.22 -5.39 5.12
C ASP A 75 4.36 -5.66 6.12
N PHE A 76 5.57 -5.84 5.61
CA PHE A 76 6.75 -6.04 6.45
C PHE A 76 6.97 -4.84 7.39
N LEU A 77 6.89 -3.62 6.87
CA LEU A 77 7.13 -2.41 7.66
C LEU A 77 6.05 -2.21 8.72
N ILE A 78 4.80 -2.45 8.39
CA ILE A 78 3.69 -2.29 9.34
C ILE A 78 3.74 -3.39 10.40
N LYS A 79 4.12 -4.61 10.02
CA LYS A 79 4.37 -5.68 10.97
C LYS A 79 5.49 -5.29 11.96
N THR A 80 6.54 -4.65 11.46
CA THR A 80 7.61 -4.13 12.30
C THR A 80 7.07 -3.13 13.32
N CYS A 81 6.13 -2.28 12.93
CA CYS A 81 5.47 -1.36 13.85
C CYS A 81 4.73 -2.11 14.97
N ALA A 82 4.08 -3.22 14.64
CA ALA A 82 3.39 -4.04 15.64
C ALA A 82 4.40 -4.73 16.58
N GLU A 83 5.49 -5.26 16.02
CA GLU A 83 6.55 -5.91 16.82
C GLU A 83 7.22 -4.91 17.76
N LYS A 84 7.37 -3.66 17.36
CA LYS A 84 7.90 -2.58 18.19
C LYS A 84 6.86 -1.96 19.11
N GLN A 85 5.64 -2.46 19.10
CA GLN A 85 4.52 -1.98 19.92
C GLN A 85 4.11 -0.52 19.62
N ILE A 86 4.41 -0.05 18.42
CA ILE A 86 3.96 1.26 17.94
C ILE A 86 2.46 1.22 17.62
N ILE A 87 2.02 0.10 17.06
CA ILE A 87 0.60 -0.21 16.89
C ILE A 87 0.34 -1.58 17.52
N ASN A 88 -0.92 -1.87 17.90
CA ASN A 88 -1.26 -3.19 18.39
C ASN A 88 -1.50 -4.16 17.22
N TYR A 89 -1.49 -5.47 17.49
CA TYR A 89 -1.69 -6.48 16.46
C TYR A 89 -3.08 -6.42 15.84
N ARG A 90 -4.07 -5.96 16.59
CA ARG A 90 -5.43 -5.78 16.05
C ARG A 90 -5.43 -4.78 14.90
N LYS A 91 -4.71 -3.66 15.06
CA LYS A 91 -4.54 -2.67 13.98
C LYS A 91 -3.75 -3.25 12.82
N TYR A 92 -2.69 -4.02 13.12
CA TYR A 92 -1.92 -4.67 12.07
C TYR A 92 -2.80 -5.60 11.23
N TYR A 93 -3.66 -6.40 11.86
CA TYR A 93 -4.56 -7.29 11.12
C TYR A 93 -5.54 -6.52 10.24
N LYS A 94 -6.02 -5.36 10.69
CA LYS A 94 -6.87 -4.51 9.85
C LYS A 94 -6.12 -3.96 8.63
N PHE A 95 -4.87 -3.57 8.80
CA PHE A 95 -4.01 -3.21 7.67
C PHE A 95 -3.84 -4.40 6.72
N GLY A 96 -3.64 -5.59 7.29
CA GLY A 96 -3.48 -6.81 6.52
C GLY A 96 -4.68 -7.11 5.63
N GLU A 97 -5.89 -6.90 6.13
CA GLU A 97 -7.11 -7.07 5.34
C GLU A 97 -7.13 -6.12 4.13
N LYS A 98 -6.77 -4.86 4.34
CA LYS A 98 -6.73 -3.88 3.26
C LYS A 98 -5.65 -4.19 2.24
N MET A 99 -4.47 -4.58 2.70
CA MET A 99 -3.37 -4.97 1.83
C MET A 99 -3.72 -6.22 1.02
N ASP A 100 -4.41 -7.18 1.62
CA ASP A 100 -4.86 -8.38 0.95
C ASP A 100 -5.85 -8.06 -0.17
N GLN A 101 -6.78 -7.13 0.06
CA GLN A 101 -7.70 -6.66 -0.98
C GLN A 101 -6.95 -6.04 -2.15
N ILE A 102 -5.94 -5.22 -1.86
CA ILE A 102 -5.12 -4.59 -2.89
C ILE A 102 -4.37 -5.66 -3.70
N ILE A 103 -3.74 -6.63 -3.03
CA ILE A 103 -3.00 -7.71 -3.68
C ILE A 103 -3.93 -8.51 -4.61
N ARG A 104 -5.10 -8.88 -4.12
CA ARG A 104 -6.07 -9.65 -4.92
C ARG A 104 -6.47 -8.91 -6.19
N TYR A 105 -6.70 -7.62 -6.06
CA TYR A 105 -7.04 -6.81 -7.21
C TYR A 105 -5.88 -6.74 -8.21
N LEU A 106 -4.67 -6.49 -7.72
CA LEU A 106 -3.48 -6.38 -8.56
C LEU A 106 -3.19 -7.70 -9.29
N VAL A 107 -3.26 -8.82 -8.59
CA VAL A 107 -3.05 -10.14 -9.19
C VAL A 107 -4.11 -10.42 -10.26
N GLY A 108 -5.36 -10.10 -9.99
CA GLY A 108 -6.43 -10.26 -10.97
C GLY A 108 -6.30 -9.34 -12.18
N TRP A 109 -5.56 -8.24 -12.02
CA TRP A 109 -5.33 -7.27 -13.11
C TRP A 109 -4.12 -7.64 -13.97
N LEU A 110 -3.24 -8.49 -13.48
CA LEU A 110 -2.15 -9.00 -14.29
C LEU A 110 -2.72 -9.78 -15.51
#